data_bbc71ad934d5a6ed28319b3a09c1bb70
#
_entry.id   bbc71ad934d5a6ed28319b3a09c1bb70
#
_cell.length_a   1.000
_cell.length_b   1.000
_cell.length_c   1.000
_cell.angle_alpha   90.00
_cell.angle_beta   90.00
_cell.angle_gamma   90.00
#
_symmetry.space_group_name_H-M   'P 1'
#
loop_
_entity.id
_entity.type
_entity.pdbx_description
1 polymer ?
#
loop_
_entity_poly.entity_id
_entity_poly.type
_entity_poly.pdbx_seq_one_letter_code
_entity_poly.pdbx_strand_id
1 'polypeptide(L)'
;LTDEGEWVPKEDRLSFRGFMERTVYSKIALELNIPEEQRIFPDPHHPEKGDELLEKLGGADICFGGIGITGHLAFNEPQPELSPEEFAALPTRVRTIAPETRAVNSIGDLRGALEDMPSLCVTIGMKQILSAKKVRLGMFRDWHYSVIRRAAYGEVSASFPVTLLQRHPDAKMYMSERVASGN
;
A
#
# COMPACT_ATOMS: atom_id res chain seq x y z
N LEU A 1 -0.12 -12.90 2.74
CA LEU A 1 0.01 -13.97 3.73
C LEU A 1 -0.56 -15.27 3.19
N THR A 2 -0.20 -16.42 3.77
CA THR A 2 -0.92 -17.69 3.59
C THR A 2 -2.28 -17.62 4.26
N ASP A 3 -3.13 -18.63 4.06
CA ASP A 3 -4.45 -18.71 4.74
C ASP A 3 -4.32 -18.92 6.25
N GLU A 4 -3.17 -19.42 6.73
CA GLU A 4 -2.82 -19.56 8.15
C GLU A 4 -2.32 -18.23 8.76
N GLY A 5 -2.18 -17.18 7.98
CA GLY A 5 -1.71 -15.88 8.43
C GLY A 5 -0.19 -15.72 8.47
N GLU A 6 0.55 -16.69 7.94
CA GLU A 6 2.01 -16.63 7.85
C GLU A 6 2.46 -15.83 6.61
N TRP A 7 3.70 -15.36 6.63
CA TRP A 7 4.30 -14.82 5.42
C TRP A 7 4.43 -15.91 4.35
N VAL A 8 4.01 -15.62 3.11
CA VAL A 8 4.37 -16.49 1.98
C VAL A 8 5.90 -16.60 1.87
N PRO A 9 6.44 -17.74 1.42
CA PRO A 9 7.89 -17.96 1.26
C PRO A 9 8.54 -16.79 0.48
N LYS A 10 9.77 -16.44 0.82
CA LYS A 10 10.47 -15.31 0.18
C LYS A 10 10.69 -15.53 -1.32
N GLU A 11 10.82 -16.77 -1.72
CA GLU A 11 10.99 -17.24 -3.11
C GLU A 11 9.71 -17.13 -3.94
N ASP A 12 8.56 -17.10 -3.27
CA ASP A 12 7.26 -16.98 -3.93
C ASP A 12 7.18 -15.66 -4.69
N ARG A 13 6.59 -15.70 -5.89
CA ARG A 13 6.41 -14.52 -6.75
C ARG A 13 5.52 -13.46 -6.11
N LEU A 14 4.58 -13.86 -5.24
CA LEU A 14 3.68 -12.98 -4.51
C LEU A 14 4.27 -12.44 -3.19
N SER A 15 5.48 -12.88 -2.82
CA SER A 15 6.16 -12.37 -1.63
C SER A 15 6.63 -10.94 -1.83
N PHE A 16 6.08 -9.98 -1.06
CA PHE A 16 6.60 -8.61 -1.02
C PHE A 16 8.06 -8.53 -0.59
N ARG A 17 8.46 -9.37 0.37
CA ARG A 17 9.87 -9.47 0.80
C ARG A 17 10.77 -9.92 -0.35
N GLY A 18 10.34 -10.97 -1.07
CA GLY A 18 11.04 -11.46 -2.25
C GLY A 18 11.04 -10.46 -3.40
N PHE A 19 9.92 -9.76 -3.62
CA PHE A 19 9.84 -8.69 -4.61
C PHE A 19 10.85 -7.58 -4.32
N MET A 20 10.90 -7.06 -3.11
CA MET A 20 11.86 -6.02 -2.72
C MET A 20 13.30 -6.46 -2.91
N GLU A 21 13.62 -7.71 -2.56
CA GLU A 21 14.96 -8.26 -2.79
C GLU A 21 15.30 -8.31 -4.28
N ARG A 22 14.44 -8.92 -5.09
CA ARG A 22 14.70 -9.12 -6.54
C ARG A 22 14.70 -7.84 -7.35
N THR A 23 13.88 -6.85 -6.99
CA THR A 23 13.64 -5.67 -7.83
C THR A 23 14.23 -4.37 -7.31
N VAL A 24 14.54 -4.31 -6.02
CA VAL A 24 15.06 -3.11 -5.37
C VAL A 24 16.44 -3.36 -4.80
N TYR A 25 16.54 -4.12 -3.70
CA TYR A 25 17.79 -4.23 -2.96
C TYR A 25 18.93 -4.85 -3.76
N SER A 26 18.66 -5.87 -4.59
CA SER A 26 19.69 -6.48 -5.47
C SER A 26 20.12 -5.59 -6.63
N LYS A 27 19.46 -4.44 -6.87
CA LYS A 27 19.77 -3.51 -7.96
C LYS A 27 20.53 -2.27 -7.50
N ILE A 28 20.59 -2.03 -6.21
CA ILE A 28 21.29 -0.91 -5.61
C ILE A 28 22.75 -1.32 -5.37
N ALA A 29 23.70 -0.48 -5.75
CA ALA A 29 25.11 -0.71 -5.46
C ALA A 29 25.33 -0.90 -3.94
N LEU A 30 26.23 -1.78 -3.57
CA LEU A 30 26.39 -2.21 -2.18
C LEU A 30 26.62 -1.04 -1.21
N GLU A 31 27.43 -0.07 -1.63
CA GLU A 31 27.77 1.14 -0.86
C GLU A 31 26.62 2.12 -0.68
N LEU A 32 25.55 1.98 -1.47
CA LEU A 32 24.36 2.83 -1.41
C LEU A 32 23.13 2.07 -0.88
N ASN A 33 23.30 0.77 -0.60
CA ASN A 33 22.17 -0.08 -0.23
C ASN A 33 21.81 0.09 1.25
N ILE A 34 20.54 -0.18 1.55
CA ILE A 34 20.05 -0.22 2.93
C ILE A 34 20.58 -1.50 3.60
N PRO A 35 21.23 -1.42 4.76
CA PRO A 35 21.63 -2.60 5.55
C PRO A 35 20.46 -3.55 5.79
N GLU A 36 20.71 -4.86 5.79
CA GLU A 36 19.63 -5.86 5.86
C GLU A 36 18.79 -5.72 7.14
N GLU A 37 19.43 -5.42 8.26
CA GLU A 37 18.77 -5.19 9.56
C GLU A 37 17.85 -3.95 9.59
N GLN A 38 17.95 -3.08 8.60
CA GLN A 38 17.09 -1.90 8.44
C GLN A 38 15.95 -2.12 7.41
N ARG A 39 15.89 -3.30 6.78
CA ARG A 39 14.84 -3.68 5.81
C ARG A 39 13.66 -4.30 6.54
N ILE A 40 12.86 -3.46 7.19
CA ILE A 40 11.77 -3.89 8.07
C ILE A 40 10.50 -4.17 7.25
N PHE A 41 9.89 -5.32 7.50
CA PHE A 41 8.58 -5.70 6.98
C PHE A 41 7.61 -5.91 8.14
N PRO A 42 6.33 -5.53 8.00
CA PRO A 42 5.34 -5.76 9.05
C PRO A 42 5.22 -7.25 9.40
N ASP A 43 5.35 -7.57 10.68
CA ASP A 43 5.19 -8.92 11.19
C ASP A 43 3.69 -9.21 11.35
N PRO A 44 3.13 -10.27 10.73
CA PRO A 44 1.72 -10.60 10.87
C PRO A 44 1.32 -10.99 12.29
N HIS A 45 2.24 -11.51 13.11
CA HIS A 45 1.99 -11.87 14.50
C HIS A 45 2.15 -10.70 15.48
N HIS A 46 2.94 -9.69 15.06
CA HIS A 46 3.27 -8.51 15.86
C HIS A 46 3.23 -7.25 14.98
N PRO A 47 2.09 -6.93 14.35
CA PRO A 47 2.01 -5.79 13.43
C PRO A 47 2.30 -4.44 14.11
N GLU A 48 2.04 -4.33 15.41
CA GLU A 48 2.32 -3.15 16.23
C GLU A 48 3.82 -2.79 16.30
N LYS A 49 4.73 -3.76 16.21
CA LYS A 49 6.18 -3.51 16.32
C LYS A 49 6.72 -2.58 15.25
N GLY A 50 6.16 -2.64 14.04
CA GLY A 50 6.51 -1.72 12.96
C GLY A 50 6.09 -0.27 13.28
N ASP A 51 4.91 -0.11 13.85
CA ASP A 51 4.38 1.18 14.26
C ASP A 51 5.19 1.78 15.41
N GLU A 52 5.52 0.97 16.43
CA GLU A 52 6.36 1.36 17.57
C GLU A 52 7.76 1.79 17.12
N LEU A 53 8.35 1.06 16.17
CA LEU A 53 9.64 1.42 15.58
C LEU A 53 9.57 2.76 14.87
N LEU A 54 8.54 2.99 14.04
CA LEU A 54 8.34 4.27 13.36
C LEU A 54 8.18 5.42 14.36
N GLU A 55 7.39 5.23 15.41
CA GLU A 55 7.21 6.24 16.47
C GLU A 55 8.55 6.55 17.18
N LYS A 56 9.32 5.52 17.52
CA LYS A 56 10.66 5.66 18.12
C LYS A 56 11.65 6.41 17.23
N LEU A 57 11.55 6.26 15.92
CA LEU A 57 12.40 6.95 14.94
C LEU A 57 11.88 8.36 14.58
N GLY A 58 10.76 8.80 15.14
CA GLY A 58 10.17 10.10 14.85
C GLY A 58 9.30 10.14 13.58
N GLY A 59 8.82 8.97 13.14
CA GLY A 59 7.95 8.80 11.97
C GLY A 59 8.72 8.56 10.67
N ALA A 60 7.98 8.45 9.56
CA ALA A 60 8.54 8.28 8.23
C ALA A 60 8.78 9.63 7.55
N ASP A 61 9.97 9.82 6.95
CA ASP A 61 10.25 11.01 6.15
C ASP A 61 9.50 10.97 4.81
N ILE A 62 9.44 9.81 4.17
CA ILE A 62 8.75 9.62 2.89
C ILE A 62 8.01 8.30 2.88
N CYS A 63 6.75 8.34 2.46
CA CYS A 63 5.95 7.17 2.11
C CYS A 63 5.81 7.09 0.59
N PHE A 64 6.25 5.98 0.00
CA PHE A 64 6.04 5.67 -1.42
C PHE A 64 4.93 4.63 -1.55
N GLY A 65 4.09 4.76 -2.58
CA GLY A 65 3.02 3.80 -2.82
C GLY A 65 2.32 3.99 -4.15
N GLY A 66 1.21 3.31 -4.29
CA GLY A 66 0.24 3.44 -5.37
C GLY A 66 -1.17 3.56 -4.79
N ILE A 67 -2.16 3.61 -5.67
CA ILE A 67 -3.57 3.60 -5.32
C ILE A 67 -4.20 2.35 -5.93
N GLY A 68 -4.93 1.58 -5.14
CA GLY A 68 -5.69 0.45 -5.65
C GLY A 68 -7.01 0.84 -6.30
N ILE A 69 -7.66 -0.12 -6.96
CA ILE A 69 -8.90 0.11 -7.71
C ILE A 69 -10.05 0.64 -6.85
N THR A 70 -10.08 0.28 -5.58
CA THR A 70 -11.06 0.74 -4.58
C THR A 70 -10.70 2.08 -3.93
N GLY A 71 -9.58 2.69 -4.35
CA GLY A 71 -9.02 3.88 -3.71
C GLY A 71 -8.21 3.58 -2.45
N HIS A 72 -7.89 2.32 -2.18
CA HIS A 72 -7.08 1.94 -1.02
C HIS A 72 -5.62 2.38 -1.16
N LEU A 73 -4.98 2.63 -0.03
CA LEU A 73 -3.53 2.80 0.12
C LEU A 73 -2.97 1.60 0.88
N ALA A 74 -1.90 0.98 0.38
CA ALA A 74 -1.47 -0.35 0.80
C ALA A 74 -2.65 -1.34 0.68
N PHE A 75 -3.09 -2.02 1.75
CA PHE A 75 -4.33 -2.80 1.77
C PHE A 75 -5.34 -2.24 2.79
N ASN A 76 -5.36 -0.91 2.96
CA ASN A 76 -6.41 -0.23 3.72
C ASN A 76 -7.64 -0.06 2.83
N GLU A 77 -8.37 -1.15 2.65
CA GLU A 77 -9.58 -1.22 1.85
C GLU A 77 -10.70 -0.33 2.41
N PRO A 78 -11.67 0.11 1.59
CA PRO A 78 -12.80 0.91 2.04
C PRO A 78 -13.54 0.32 3.24
N GLN A 79 -13.89 1.17 4.19
CA GLN A 79 -14.71 0.85 5.37
C GLN A 79 -15.73 1.97 5.55
N PRO A 80 -16.85 1.93 4.78
CA PRO A 80 -17.83 3.02 4.74
C PRO A 80 -18.55 3.27 6.07
N GLU A 81 -18.46 2.31 7.00
CA GLU A 81 -18.99 2.41 8.36
C GLU A 81 -18.18 3.33 9.28
N LEU A 82 -16.91 3.64 8.90
CA LEU A 82 -16.04 4.51 9.68
C LEU A 82 -16.11 5.96 9.18
N SER A 83 -15.97 6.89 10.12
CA SER A 83 -15.67 8.28 9.79
C SER A 83 -14.26 8.40 9.18
N PRO A 84 -13.97 9.49 8.43
CA PRO A 84 -12.63 9.74 7.93
C PRO A 84 -11.57 9.78 9.05
N GLU A 85 -11.91 10.30 10.20
CA GLU A 85 -11.04 10.42 11.37
C GLU A 85 -10.71 9.05 11.99
N GLU A 86 -11.71 8.19 12.15
CA GLU A 86 -11.53 6.82 12.63
C GLU A 86 -10.68 6.00 11.64
N PHE A 87 -10.96 6.14 10.35
CA PHE A 87 -10.18 5.46 9.32
C PHE A 87 -8.73 5.94 9.27
N ALA A 88 -8.50 7.25 9.42
CA ALA A 88 -7.16 7.83 9.48
C ALA A 88 -6.32 7.33 10.66
N ALA A 89 -6.97 6.92 11.75
CA ALA A 89 -6.32 6.42 12.96
C ALA A 89 -5.97 4.92 12.93
N LEU A 90 -6.34 4.19 11.86
CA LEU A 90 -6.11 2.75 11.77
C LEU A 90 -4.62 2.39 11.78
N PRO A 91 -4.17 1.50 12.70
CA PRO A 91 -2.78 1.06 12.80
C PRO A 91 -2.45 -0.02 11.77
N THR A 92 -1.18 -0.43 11.75
CA THR A 92 -0.71 -1.62 11.03
C THR A 92 -1.39 -2.87 11.58
N ARG A 93 -1.91 -3.73 10.69
CA ARG A 93 -2.74 -4.88 11.08
C ARG A 93 -2.87 -5.93 10.00
N VAL A 94 -3.28 -7.13 10.38
CA VAL A 94 -3.70 -8.18 9.43
C VAL A 94 -5.13 -7.89 8.94
N ARG A 95 -5.35 -8.06 7.64
CA ARG A 95 -6.66 -7.82 6.98
C ARG A 95 -6.94 -8.83 5.89
N THR A 96 -8.21 -9.04 5.61
CA THR A 96 -8.68 -9.68 4.39
C THR A 96 -8.54 -8.69 3.22
N ILE A 97 -8.04 -9.17 2.09
CA ILE A 97 -7.95 -8.39 0.85
C ILE A 97 -9.32 -8.39 0.17
N ALA A 98 -9.80 -7.22 -0.24
CA ALA A 98 -11.10 -7.09 -0.92
C ALA A 98 -11.16 -7.92 -2.22
N PRO A 99 -12.30 -8.51 -2.56
CA PRO A 99 -12.46 -9.30 -3.79
C PRO A 99 -12.09 -8.53 -5.05
N GLU A 100 -12.42 -7.25 -5.14
CA GLU A 100 -12.07 -6.36 -6.25
C GLU A 100 -10.56 -6.21 -6.42
N THR A 101 -9.85 -6.05 -5.31
CA THR A 101 -8.39 -5.95 -5.28
C THR A 101 -7.75 -7.27 -5.69
N ARG A 102 -8.25 -8.40 -5.18
CA ARG A 102 -7.79 -9.73 -5.60
C ARG A 102 -8.00 -9.94 -7.09
N ALA A 103 -9.17 -9.59 -7.62
CA ALA A 103 -9.47 -9.72 -9.05
C ALA A 103 -8.53 -8.89 -9.93
N VAL A 104 -8.33 -7.61 -9.61
CA VAL A 104 -7.43 -6.72 -10.38
C VAL A 104 -5.98 -7.19 -10.33
N ASN A 105 -5.50 -7.60 -9.16
CA ASN A 105 -4.13 -8.08 -9.01
C ASN A 105 -3.92 -9.43 -9.70
N SER A 106 -4.89 -10.35 -9.64
CA SER A 106 -4.79 -11.64 -10.33
C SER A 106 -4.66 -11.48 -11.84
N ILE A 107 -5.38 -10.54 -12.46
CA ILE A 107 -5.25 -10.23 -13.89
C ILE A 107 -3.84 -9.76 -14.22
N GLY A 108 -3.29 -8.82 -13.44
CA GLY A 108 -1.96 -8.23 -13.67
C GLY A 108 -0.81 -9.16 -13.33
N ASP A 109 -0.88 -9.78 -12.17
CA ASP A 109 0.27 -10.47 -11.57
C ASP A 109 0.22 -11.99 -11.74
N LEU A 110 -0.98 -12.60 -11.85
CA LEU A 110 -1.20 -14.05 -11.93
C LEU A 110 -1.79 -14.53 -13.25
N ARG A 111 -1.89 -13.64 -14.25
CA ARG A 111 -2.47 -13.97 -15.57
C ARG A 111 -3.89 -14.55 -15.48
N GLY A 112 -4.66 -14.11 -14.49
CA GLY A 112 -6.05 -14.48 -14.27
C GLY A 112 -6.29 -15.60 -13.24
N ALA A 113 -5.25 -16.19 -12.63
CA ALA A 113 -5.41 -17.23 -11.60
C ALA A 113 -5.86 -16.55 -10.27
N LEU A 114 -7.17 -16.33 -10.13
CA LEU A 114 -7.77 -15.65 -8.98
C LEU A 114 -7.66 -16.48 -7.70
N GLU A 115 -7.75 -17.78 -7.82
CA GLU A 115 -7.64 -18.76 -6.72
C GLU A 115 -6.27 -18.75 -6.06
N ASP A 116 -5.21 -18.41 -6.82
CA ASP A 116 -3.84 -18.33 -6.31
C ASP A 116 -3.57 -17.00 -5.58
N MET A 117 -4.50 -16.04 -5.67
CA MET A 117 -4.32 -14.74 -5.01
C MET A 117 -4.62 -14.85 -3.51
N PRO A 118 -3.66 -14.51 -2.62
CA PRO A 118 -3.86 -14.58 -1.17
C PRO A 118 -5.13 -13.86 -0.72
N SER A 119 -5.78 -14.42 0.30
CA SER A 119 -6.96 -13.82 0.93
C SER A 119 -6.59 -12.84 2.05
N LEU A 120 -5.41 -13.02 2.65
CA LEU A 120 -4.93 -12.26 3.80
C LEU A 120 -3.67 -11.45 3.47
N CYS A 121 -3.53 -10.31 4.12
CA CYS A 121 -2.33 -9.48 4.11
C CYS A 121 -2.04 -8.90 5.50
N VAL A 122 -0.78 -8.53 5.75
CA VAL A 122 -0.45 -7.55 6.78
C VAL A 122 -0.23 -6.21 6.08
N THR A 123 -0.90 -5.17 6.54
CA THR A 123 -0.86 -3.85 5.90
C THR A 123 -0.41 -2.77 6.86
N ILE A 124 0.48 -1.88 6.39
CA ILE A 124 0.79 -0.65 7.12
C ILE A 124 -0.50 0.15 7.33
N GLY A 125 -0.62 0.77 8.50
CA GLY A 125 -1.82 1.52 8.88
C GLY A 125 -1.96 2.86 8.16
N MET A 126 -3.19 3.35 8.08
CA MET A 126 -3.46 4.71 7.57
C MET A 126 -2.80 5.77 8.46
N LYS A 127 -2.75 5.55 9.78
CA LYS A 127 -2.06 6.43 10.73
C LYS A 127 -0.60 6.67 10.30
N GLN A 128 0.13 5.62 9.98
CA GLN A 128 1.54 5.69 9.58
C GLN A 128 1.71 6.35 8.20
N ILE A 129 0.84 6.04 7.25
CA ILE A 129 0.87 6.65 5.91
C ILE A 129 0.61 8.15 5.99
N LEU A 130 -0.44 8.55 6.71
CA LEU A 130 -0.85 9.94 6.82
C LEU A 130 0.07 10.79 7.71
N SER A 131 0.83 10.16 8.63
CA SER A 131 1.82 10.85 9.47
C SER A 131 3.19 11.00 8.81
N ALA A 132 3.43 10.38 7.65
CA ALA A 132 4.68 10.57 6.92
C ALA A 132 4.85 12.03 6.50
N LYS A 133 6.08 12.58 6.56
CA LYS A 133 6.33 13.98 6.17
C LYS A 133 6.01 14.25 4.70
N LYS A 134 6.18 13.23 3.85
CA LYS A 134 5.90 13.30 2.41
C LYS A 134 5.24 12.01 1.95
N VAL A 135 4.19 12.11 1.13
CA VAL A 135 3.59 10.95 0.44
C VAL A 135 3.80 11.10 -1.05
N ARG A 136 4.30 10.06 -1.70
CA ARG A 136 4.60 10.02 -3.15
C ARG A 136 3.95 8.79 -3.75
N LEU A 137 2.94 8.99 -4.60
CA LEU A 137 2.18 7.92 -5.21
C LEU A 137 2.46 7.83 -6.71
N GLY A 138 2.69 6.61 -7.22
CA GLY A 138 2.91 6.32 -8.64
C GLY A 138 1.73 5.57 -9.25
N MET A 139 1.17 6.08 -10.35
CA MET A 139 0.01 5.51 -11.05
C MET A 139 0.31 5.40 -12.54
N PHE A 140 0.35 4.15 -13.06
CA PHE A 140 0.78 3.86 -14.43
C PHE A 140 -0.16 2.91 -15.20
N ARG A 141 -1.26 2.45 -14.59
CA ARG A 141 -2.25 1.57 -15.21
C ARG A 141 -3.44 2.41 -15.71
N ASP A 142 -4.03 2.06 -16.83
CA ASP A 142 -5.09 2.85 -17.49
C ASP A 142 -6.29 3.13 -16.58
N TRP A 143 -6.71 2.15 -15.79
CA TRP A 143 -7.82 2.32 -14.86
C TRP A 143 -7.55 3.35 -13.74
N HIS A 144 -6.30 3.76 -13.53
CA HIS A 144 -6.00 4.83 -12.58
C HIS A 144 -6.62 6.17 -12.95
N TYR A 145 -6.98 6.40 -14.23
CA TYR A 145 -7.63 7.64 -14.66
C TYR A 145 -8.82 8.03 -13.77
N SER A 146 -9.80 7.12 -13.60
CA SER A 146 -10.98 7.38 -12.78
C SER A 146 -10.67 7.44 -11.29
N VAL A 147 -9.74 6.59 -10.82
CA VAL A 147 -9.31 6.53 -9.42
C VAL A 147 -8.65 7.85 -9.00
N ILE A 148 -7.77 8.41 -9.82
CA ILE A 148 -7.06 9.67 -9.54
C ILE A 148 -8.04 10.85 -9.49
N ARG A 149 -9.00 10.92 -10.41
CA ARG A 149 -10.02 11.97 -10.42
C ARG A 149 -10.84 11.95 -9.14
N ARG A 150 -11.27 10.75 -8.71
CA ARG A 150 -11.99 10.60 -7.45
C ARG A 150 -11.11 10.93 -6.25
N ALA A 151 -9.82 10.54 -6.27
CA ALA A 151 -8.87 10.88 -5.23
C ALA A 151 -8.69 12.39 -5.06
N ALA A 152 -8.62 13.14 -6.18
CA ALA A 152 -8.36 14.58 -6.17
C ALA A 152 -9.61 15.44 -5.91
N TYR A 153 -10.76 15.02 -6.41
CA TYR A 153 -11.99 15.84 -6.44
C TYR A 153 -13.17 15.23 -5.69
N GLY A 154 -13.07 13.98 -5.24
CA GLY A 154 -14.11 13.32 -4.46
C GLY A 154 -14.18 13.85 -3.03
N GLU A 155 -15.29 13.56 -2.37
CA GLU A 155 -15.46 13.82 -0.95
C GLU A 155 -14.45 12.98 -0.12
N VAL A 156 -13.89 13.59 0.93
CA VAL A 156 -12.98 12.88 1.85
C VAL A 156 -13.76 11.86 2.65
N SER A 157 -13.45 10.57 2.44
CA SER A 157 -14.27 9.49 2.96
C SER A 157 -13.48 8.20 3.16
N ALA A 158 -13.82 7.43 4.18
CA ALA A 158 -13.35 6.06 4.37
C ALA A 158 -13.89 5.09 3.30
N SER A 159 -14.91 5.47 2.53
CA SER A 159 -15.40 4.73 1.36
C SER A 159 -14.48 4.82 0.13
N PHE A 160 -13.50 5.74 0.13
CA PHE A 160 -12.48 5.87 -0.89
C PHE A 160 -11.20 6.44 -0.24
N PRO A 161 -10.44 5.61 0.46
CA PRO A 161 -9.44 6.00 1.44
C PRO A 161 -8.38 7.01 0.98
N VAL A 162 -7.94 6.94 -0.27
CA VAL A 162 -6.96 7.89 -0.82
C VAL A 162 -7.42 9.35 -0.75
N THR A 163 -8.72 9.61 -0.67
CA THR A 163 -9.25 10.97 -0.52
C THR A 163 -8.78 11.66 0.77
N LEU A 164 -8.41 10.89 1.81
CA LEU A 164 -7.84 11.45 3.04
C LEU A 164 -6.53 12.21 2.77
N LEU A 165 -5.80 11.87 1.71
CA LEU A 165 -4.59 12.59 1.32
C LEU A 165 -4.83 14.02 0.83
N GLN A 166 -6.08 14.42 0.54
CA GLN A 166 -6.41 15.82 0.27
C GLN A 166 -6.12 16.73 1.48
N ARG A 167 -6.09 16.15 2.69
CA ARG A 167 -5.75 16.85 3.94
C ARG A 167 -4.26 16.76 4.30
N HIS A 168 -3.46 16.04 3.52
CA HIS A 168 -2.04 15.85 3.79
C HIS A 168 -1.21 17.04 3.27
N PRO A 169 -0.28 17.61 4.06
CA PRO A 169 0.45 18.83 3.68
C PRO A 169 1.39 18.66 2.47
N ASP A 170 1.93 17.47 2.24
CA ASP A 170 2.87 17.20 1.13
C ASP A 170 2.62 15.81 0.50
N ALA A 171 1.42 15.61 -0.05
CA ALA A 171 1.09 14.44 -0.87
C ALA A 171 1.17 14.79 -2.36
N LYS A 172 1.85 13.95 -3.15
CA LYS A 172 1.97 14.14 -4.61
C LYS A 172 1.68 12.84 -5.34
N MET A 173 0.95 12.97 -6.44
CA MET A 173 0.64 11.88 -7.37
C MET A 173 1.43 12.05 -8.67
N TYR A 174 2.16 11.01 -9.06
CA TYR A 174 2.92 10.94 -10.31
C TYR A 174 2.26 9.94 -11.24
N MET A 175 2.02 10.34 -12.47
CA MET A 175 1.31 9.52 -13.45
C MET A 175 1.86 9.75 -14.85
N SER A 176 1.66 8.77 -15.74
CA SER A 176 1.95 8.96 -17.17
C SER A 176 0.93 9.91 -17.80
N GLU A 177 1.28 10.52 -18.93
CA GLU A 177 0.38 11.35 -19.72
C GLU A 177 -0.88 10.58 -20.14
N ARG A 178 -0.74 9.32 -20.50
CA ARG A 178 -1.86 8.42 -20.83
C ARG A 178 -2.86 8.29 -19.67
N VAL A 179 -2.36 8.13 -18.44
CA VAL A 179 -3.22 8.06 -17.24
C VAL A 179 -3.85 9.41 -16.95
N ALA A 180 -3.14 10.51 -17.18
CA ALA A 180 -3.66 11.85 -16.92
C ALA A 180 -4.74 12.26 -17.93
N SER A 181 -4.58 11.93 -19.22
CA SER A 181 -5.52 12.29 -20.30
C SER A 181 -6.71 11.34 -20.40
N GLY A 182 -6.57 10.08 -19.98
CA GLY A 182 -7.59 9.05 -20.14
C GLY A 182 -7.73 8.50 -21.57
N ASN A 183 -6.72 8.72 -22.41
CA ASN A 183 -6.67 8.28 -23.82
C ASN A 183 -5.73 7.08 -23.99
#